data_5f45894e1894c67c8afa9b31fd0d7c28
#
_entry.id   5f45894e1894c67c8afa9b31fd0d7c28
#
_cell.length_a   1.000
_cell.length_b   1.000
_cell.length_c   1.000
_cell.angle_alpha   90.00
_cell.angle_beta   90.00
_cell.angle_gamma   90.00
#
_symmetry.space_group_name_H-M   'P 1'
#
loop_
_entity.id
_entity.type
_entity.pdbx_description
1 polymer ?
#
loop_
_entity_poly.entity_id
_entity_poly.type
_entity_poly.pdbx_seq_one_letter_code
_entity_poly.pdbx_strand_id
1 'polypeptide(L)'
;MVSDMGSRSILERLKVVLDMIKFEHTLFALPFAFMGMLLAAGGWPPWRTVGWIVAAMVGARSAAMGWNRLVDRRIDAANPRTAGRALPAGRVTPAFVAGFVAASAALLVVAAWQLNPLALALSPVALAILLLYSYTKRFTWASHLVLGLSLAGAPLGAWIAVRGDVAAPPLALGGAVLLWVAGFDILYALQDVDFDRRAGLFSVPARFGVPAALGLSALLHAAMLVLLAWLPSLYHPASGPGAAGLGAPGLGAAYWVGWAGCLALISYQHAVVRPGDLTRLDGAFFQANGALAVWLFGATAVAILWP
;
A
#
# COMPACT_ATOMS: atom_id res chain seq x y z
N MET A 1 30.30 16.62 -14.21
CA MET A 1 28.85 16.56 -13.94
C MET A 1 28.45 16.75 -12.46
N VAL A 2 29.33 17.09 -11.55
CA VAL A 2 29.05 17.30 -10.11
C VAL A 2 28.72 18.77 -9.78
N SER A 3 28.96 19.71 -10.71
CA SER A 3 28.85 21.15 -10.42
C SER A 3 27.43 21.74 -10.46
N ASP A 4 26.43 20.99 -10.92
CA ASP A 4 25.04 21.52 -11.08
C ASP A 4 24.12 21.28 -9.87
N MET A 5 24.57 20.51 -8.88
CA MET A 5 23.75 20.18 -7.69
C MET A 5 23.66 21.33 -6.66
N GLY A 6 24.59 22.29 -6.70
CA GLY A 6 24.62 23.42 -5.76
C GLY A 6 23.61 24.53 -6.07
N SER A 7 23.15 24.64 -7.32
CA SER A 7 22.30 25.74 -7.79
C SER A 7 20.79 25.47 -7.72
N ARG A 8 20.37 24.20 -7.54
CA ARG A 8 18.94 23.87 -7.50
C ARG A 8 18.28 24.37 -6.23
N SER A 9 17.14 25.01 -6.39
CA SER A 9 16.29 25.46 -5.27
C SER A 9 15.78 24.27 -4.44
N ILE A 10 15.39 24.51 -3.19
CA ILE A 10 14.76 23.48 -2.33
C ILE A 10 13.51 22.88 -3.00
N LEU A 11 12.71 23.70 -3.67
CA LEU A 11 11.49 23.27 -4.38
C LEU A 11 11.82 22.33 -5.53
N GLU A 12 12.86 22.59 -6.31
CA GLU A 12 13.28 21.69 -7.40
C GLU A 12 13.78 20.35 -6.87
N ARG A 13 14.56 20.36 -5.77
CA ARG A 13 15.01 19.13 -5.10
C ARG A 13 13.82 18.33 -4.55
N LEU A 14 12.84 19.00 -3.95
CA LEU A 14 11.62 18.36 -3.45
C LEU A 14 10.83 17.73 -4.59
N LYS A 15 10.64 18.43 -5.71
CA LYS A 15 10.00 17.87 -6.90
C LYS A 15 10.70 16.60 -7.39
N VAL A 16 12.03 16.62 -7.49
CA VAL A 16 12.81 15.44 -7.90
C VAL A 16 12.60 14.27 -6.92
N VAL A 17 12.50 14.52 -5.60
CA VAL A 17 12.21 13.47 -4.61
C VAL A 17 10.79 12.94 -4.77
N LEU A 18 9.79 13.79 -4.93
CA LEU A 18 8.39 13.38 -5.14
C LEU A 18 8.25 12.53 -6.42
N ASP A 19 8.89 12.94 -7.52
CA ASP A 19 8.95 12.16 -8.77
C ASP A 19 9.67 10.81 -8.55
N MET A 20 10.76 10.79 -7.78
CA MET A 20 11.55 9.59 -7.48
C MET A 20 10.75 8.55 -6.68
N ILE A 21 9.94 9.01 -5.72
CA ILE A 21 9.08 8.11 -4.92
C ILE A 21 7.75 7.77 -5.62
N LYS A 22 7.52 8.32 -6.80
CA LYS A 22 6.28 8.20 -7.56
C LYS A 22 5.09 8.54 -6.67
N PHE A 23 5.05 9.79 -6.22
CA PHE A 23 4.05 10.26 -5.24
C PHE A 23 2.61 10.05 -5.72
N GLU A 24 2.37 10.08 -7.03
CA GLU A 24 1.09 9.76 -7.67
C GLU A 24 0.58 8.35 -7.32
N HIS A 25 1.46 7.40 -7.02
CA HIS A 25 1.07 6.06 -6.58
C HIS A 25 0.55 6.02 -5.12
N THR A 26 0.54 7.14 -4.40
CA THR A 26 -0.16 7.26 -3.10
C THR A 26 -1.64 6.95 -3.25
N LEU A 27 -2.20 7.18 -4.44
CA LEU A 27 -3.58 6.86 -4.78
C LEU A 27 -3.93 5.37 -4.66
N PHE A 28 -2.98 4.43 -4.67
CA PHE A 28 -3.31 3.00 -4.52
C PHE A 28 -3.66 2.60 -3.08
N ALA A 29 -3.02 3.18 -2.09
CA ALA A 29 -3.26 2.86 -0.68
C ALA A 29 -4.37 3.72 -0.06
N LEU A 30 -4.58 4.93 -0.58
CA LEU A 30 -5.55 5.89 -0.06
C LEU A 30 -7.01 5.38 -0.09
N PRO A 31 -7.49 4.70 -1.15
CA PRO A 31 -8.83 4.12 -1.16
C PRO A 31 -9.06 3.13 -0.02
N PHE A 32 -8.07 2.29 0.31
CA PHE A 32 -8.21 1.34 1.43
C PHE A 32 -8.17 2.03 2.80
N ALA A 33 -7.40 3.11 2.95
CA ALA A 33 -7.47 3.94 4.16
C ALA A 33 -8.87 4.55 4.32
N PHE A 34 -9.45 5.07 3.23
CA PHE A 34 -10.81 5.60 3.26
C PHE A 34 -11.88 4.53 3.49
N MET A 35 -11.69 3.31 2.98
CA MET A 35 -12.58 2.19 3.35
C MET A 35 -12.53 1.92 4.85
N GLY A 36 -11.33 1.77 5.44
CA GLY A 36 -11.17 1.58 6.88
C GLY A 36 -11.80 2.71 7.69
N MET A 37 -11.64 3.95 7.24
CA MET A 37 -12.24 5.15 7.84
C MET A 37 -13.77 5.13 7.78
N LEU A 38 -14.36 4.84 6.61
CA LEU A 38 -15.82 4.80 6.44
C LEU A 38 -16.45 3.65 7.24
N LEU A 39 -15.82 2.46 7.23
CA LEU A 39 -16.26 1.33 8.04
C LEU A 39 -16.21 1.67 9.54
N ALA A 40 -15.17 2.36 9.99
CA ALA A 40 -15.02 2.77 11.38
C ALA A 40 -16.08 3.77 11.83
N ALA A 41 -16.42 4.73 10.97
CA ALA A 41 -17.37 5.79 11.26
C ALA A 41 -18.83 5.36 11.02
N GLY A 42 -19.08 4.32 10.23
CA GLY A 42 -20.43 4.01 9.71
C GLY A 42 -20.99 5.12 8.82
N GLY A 43 -20.11 5.92 8.22
CA GLY A 43 -20.43 7.11 7.43
C GLY A 43 -19.20 7.98 7.23
N TRP A 44 -19.41 9.29 7.00
CA TRP A 44 -18.30 10.23 6.83
C TRP A 44 -17.88 10.83 8.17
N PRO A 45 -16.63 10.67 8.62
CA PRO A 45 -16.17 11.27 9.87
C PRO A 45 -15.89 12.76 9.71
N PRO A 46 -15.64 13.51 10.82
CA PRO A 46 -15.29 14.92 10.78
C PRO A 46 -14.08 15.21 9.86
N TRP A 47 -14.13 16.27 9.09
CA TRP A 47 -13.09 16.66 8.14
C TRP A 47 -11.70 16.81 8.77
N ARG A 48 -11.64 17.20 10.04
CA ARG A 48 -10.38 17.25 10.80
C ARG A 48 -9.74 15.85 10.87
N THR A 49 -10.53 14.81 11.16
CA THR A 49 -10.05 13.42 11.21
C THR A 49 -9.58 12.96 9.83
N VAL A 50 -10.38 13.24 8.78
CA VAL A 50 -9.99 12.95 7.39
C VAL A 50 -8.66 13.60 7.03
N GLY A 51 -8.49 14.88 7.35
CA GLY A 51 -7.27 15.63 7.06
C GLY A 51 -6.04 15.01 7.73
N TRP A 52 -6.15 14.58 9.00
CA TRP A 52 -5.04 13.94 9.70
C TRP A 52 -4.77 12.51 9.22
N ILE A 53 -5.79 11.74 8.81
CA ILE A 53 -5.60 10.44 8.15
C ILE A 53 -4.81 10.63 6.84
N VAL A 54 -5.18 11.60 6.01
CA VAL A 54 -4.45 11.90 4.76
C VAL A 54 -3.01 12.32 5.06
N ALA A 55 -2.80 13.19 6.05
CA ALA A 55 -1.46 13.61 6.47
C ALA A 55 -0.60 12.41 6.94
N ALA A 56 -1.19 11.50 7.74
CA ALA A 56 -0.53 10.27 8.17
C ALA A 56 -0.15 9.37 6.99
N MET A 57 -1.05 9.18 6.02
CA MET A 57 -0.81 8.39 4.82
C MET A 57 0.30 8.98 3.95
N VAL A 58 0.31 10.30 3.74
CA VAL A 58 1.37 11.02 3.02
C VAL A 58 2.70 10.86 3.74
N GLY A 59 2.73 11.06 5.07
CA GLY A 59 3.93 10.89 5.88
C GLY A 59 4.49 9.46 5.82
N ALA A 60 3.62 8.47 6.07
CA ALA A 60 3.98 7.04 6.06
C ALA A 60 4.59 6.62 4.72
N ARG A 61 3.89 6.91 3.61
CA ARG A 61 4.35 6.53 2.28
C ARG A 61 5.63 7.25 1.87
N SER A 62 5.70 8.55 2.12
CA SER A 62 6.88 9.35 1.78
C SER A 62 8.11 8.88 2.56
N ALA A 63 7.96 8.59 3.85
CA ALA A 63 9.02 8.02 4.68
C ALA A 63 9.46 6.64 4.15
N ALA A 64 8.52 5.72 3.91
CA ALA A 64 8.81 4.37 3.44
C ALA A 64 9.52 4.37 2.08
N MET A 65 8.99 5.11 1.10
CA MET A 65 9.55 5.13 -0.25
C MET A 65 10.88 5.88 -0.31
N GLY A 66 11.00 7.01 0.41
CA GLY A 66 12.27 7.74 0.51
C GLY A 66 13.35 6.88 1.16
N TRP A 67 13.01 6.16 2.23
CA TRP A 67 13.93 5.23 2.90
C TRP A 67 14.33 4.07 2.00
N ASN A 68 13.37 3.47 1.30
CA ASN A 68 13.66 2.39 0.34
C ASN A 68 14.67 2.86 -0.73
N ARG A 69 14.48 4.05 -1.31
CA ARG A 69 15.44 4.60 -2.28
C ARG A 69 16.82 4.86 -1.68
N LEU A 70 16.88 5.32 -0.44
CA LEU A 70 18.13 5.60 0.27
C LEU A 70 18.91 4.32 0.56
N VAL A 71 18.24 3.30 1.09
CA VAL A 71 18.80 2.00 1.44
C VAL A 71 19.25 1.24 0.20
N ASP A 72 18.42 1.25 -0.85
CA ASP A 72 18.65 0.50 -2.08
C ASP A 72 19.55 1.19 -3.10
N ARG A 73 20.04 2.41 -2.84
CA ARG A 73 20.77 3.23 -3.82
C ARG A 73 21.90 2.51 -4.57
N ARG A 74 22.62 1.59 -3.90
CA ARG A 74 23.72 0.81 -4.51
C ARG A 74 23.17 -0.33 -5.38
N ILE A 75 22.11 -1.00 -4.95
CA ILE A 75 21.41 -2.05 -5.70
C ILE A 75 20.76 -1.43 -6.94
N ASP A 76 20.09 -0.28 -6.76
CA ASP A 76 19.47 0.47 -7.85
C ASP A 76 20.47 0.92 -8.91
N ALA A 77 21.69 1.32 -8.50
CA ALA A 77 22.76 1.70 -9.43
C ALA A 77 23.28 0.51 -10.26
N ALA A 78 23.26 -0.69 -9.70
CA ALA A 78 23.71 -1.92 -10.38
C ALA A 78 22.64 -2.54 -11.30
N ASN A 79 21.37 -2.21 -11.11
CA ASN A 79 20.27 -2.74 -11.93
C ASN A 79 20.00 -1.79 -13.11
N PRO A 80 20.14 -2.24 -14.38
CA PRO A 80 19.89 -1.42 -15.57
C PRO A 80 18.52 -0.74 -15.58
N ARG A 81 17.47 -1.41 -15.04
CA ARG A 81 16.12 -0.88 -14.97
C ARG A 81 15.99 0.31 -14.01
N THR A 82 16.81 0.39 -12.97
CA THR A 82 16.69 1.39 -11.90
C THR A 82 17.88 2.34 -11.79
N ALA A 83 18.95 2.12 -12.55
CA ALA A 83 20.16 2.98 -12.55
C ALA A 83 19.87 4.46 -12.86
N GLY A 84 18.83 4.74 -13.65
CA GLY A 84 18.37 6.09 -13.97
C GLY A 84 17.58 6.80 -12.87
N ARG A 85 17.33 6.17 -11.70
CA ARG A 85 16.65 6.81 -10.56
C ARG A 85 17.46 7.99 -10.01
N ALA A 86 16.79 8.93 -9.34
CA ALA A 86 17.38 10.20 -8.95
C ALA A 86 18.62 10.10 -8.04
N LEU A 87 18.63 9.15 -7.08
CA LEU A 87 19.78 8.93 -6.19
C LEU A 87 20.97 8.28 -6.91
N PRO A 88 20.84 7.14 -7.63
CA PRO A 88 21.93 6.60 -8.43
C PRO A 88 22.48 7.56 -9.48
N ALA A 89 21.59 8.32 -10.13
CA ALA A 89 21.96 9.31 -11.15
C ALA A 89 22.53 10.61 -10.58
N GLY A 90 22.68 10.76 -9.25
CA GLY A 90 23.25 11.94 -8.62
C GLY A 90 22.37 13.20 -8.71
N ARG A 91 21.08 13.08 -9.03
CA ARG A 91 20.16 14.22 -9.16
C ARG A 91 19.74 14.82 -7.82
N VAL A 92 19.83 14.04 -6.74
CA VAL A 92 19.62 14.46 -5.34
C VAL A 92 20.69 13.82 -4.45
N THR A 93 21.00 14.47 -3.33
CA THR A 93 21.96 13.93 -2.35
C THR A 93 21.29 12.97 -1.37
N PRO A 94 22.01 11.94 -0.88
CA PRO A 94 21.50 11.08 0.18
C PRO A 94 21.10 11.84 1.45
N ALA A 95 21.83 12.90 1.82
CA ALA A 95 21.51 13.74 2.97
C ALA A 95 20.16 14.46 2.83
N PHE A 96 19.86 14.99 1.62
CA PHE A 96 18.57 15.63 1.37
C PHE A 96 17.41 14.63 1.46
N VAL A 97 17.58 13.42 0.89
CA VAL A 97 16.57 12.36 0.98
C VAL A 97 16.40 11.89 2.42
N ALA A 98 17.47 11.77 3.21
CA ALA A 98 17.38 11.43 4.64
C ALA A 98 16.60 12.49 5.43
N GLY A 99 16.84 13.77 5.19
CA GLY A 99 16.06 14.87 5.77
C GLY A 99 14.58 14.82 5.39
N PHE A 100 14.28 14.52 4.12
CA PHE A 100 12.90 14.31 3.65
C PHE A 100 12.23 13.13 4.35
N VAL A 101 12.93 12.00 4.54
CA VAL A 101 12.43 10.84 5.28
C VAL A 101 12.12 11.20 6.73
N ALA A 102 13.04 11.91 7.40
CA ALA A 102 12.84 12.33 8.78
C ALA A 102 11.63 13.27 8.94
N ALA A 103 11.48 14.23 8.03
CA ALA A 103 10.32 15.14 8.03
C ALA A 103 9.01 14.37 7.76
N SER A 104 9.02 13.39 6.85
CA SER A 104 7.86 12.57 6.54
C SER A 104 7.48 11.64 7.70
N ALA A 105 8.46 11.07 8.40
CA ALA A 105 8.24 10.27 9.60
C ALA A 105 7.67 11.13 10.74
N ALA A 106 8.19 12.35 10.93
CA ALA A 106 7.65 13.30 11.90
C ALA A 106 6.21 13.68 11.57
N LEU A 107 5.86 13.88 10.28
CA LEU A 107 4.50 14.15 9.85
C LEU A 107 3.54 13.01 10.25
N LEU A 108 3.94 11.73 10.04
CA LEU A 108 3.14 10.58 10.48
C LEU A 108 2.90 10.61 12.00
N VAL A 109 3.96 10.82 12.79
CA VAL A 109 3.84 10.83 14.26
C VAL A 109 2.97 11.99 14.76
N VAL A 110 3.15 13.17 14.19
CA VAL A 110 2.31 14.35 14.51
C VAL A 110 0.85 14.11 14.13
N ALA A 111 0.59 13.55 12.97
CA ALA A 111 -0.76 13.20 12.54
C ALA A 111 -1.40 12.16 13.49
N ALA A 112 -0.66 11.13 13.87
CA ALA A 112 -1.12 10.13 14.83
C ALA A 112 -1.42 10.73 16.20
N TRP A 113 -0.59 11.65 16.68
CA TRP A 113 -0.82 12.41 17.91
C TRP A 113 -2.12 13.25 17.87
N GLN A 114 -2.40 13.86 16.74
CA GLN A 114 -3.61 14.66 16.55
C GLN A 114 -4.90 13.81 16.44
N LEU A 115 -4.77 12.52 16.18
CA LEU A 115 -5.89 11.60 16.05
C LEU A 115 -6.32 11.02 17.40
N ASN A 116 -5.52 10.15 18.00
CA ASN A 116 -5.81 9.59 19.34
C ASN A 116 -4.55 8.89 19.95
N PRO A 117 -4.61 8.56 21.28
CA PRO A 117 -3.47 7.94 21.97
C PRO A 117 -3.02 6.59 21.39
N LEU A 118 -3.97 5.75 20.91
CA LEU A 118 -3.63 4.45 20.34
C LEU A 118 -2.90 4.61 18.99
N ALA A 119 -3.37 5.51 18.14
CA ALA A 119 -2.70 5.84 16.89
C ALA A 119 -1.27 6.32 17.14
N LEU A 120 -1.07 7.20 18.13
CA LEU A 120 0.26 7.66 18.53
C LEU A 120 1.13 6.51 19.04
N ALA A 121 0.62 5.66 19.93
CA ALA A 121 1.36 4.54 20.51
C ALA A 121 1.80 3.52 19.44
N LEU A 122 0.99 3.33 18.39
CA LEU A 122 1.29 2.41 17.28
C LEU A 122 2.12 3.04 16.15
N SER A 123 2.27 4.37 16.12
CA SER A 123 3.02 5.03 15.04
C SER A 123 4.50 4.62 14.97
N PRO A 124 5.24 4.37 16.07
CA PRO A 124 6.60 3.83 16.01
C PRO A 124 6.65 2.40 15.44
N VAL A 125 5.66 1.56 15.76
CA VAL A 125 5.56 0.19 15.23
C VAL A 125 5.31 0.23 13.71
N ALA A 126 4.39 1.09 13.27
CA ALA A 126 4.13 1.31 11.85
C ALA A 126 5.38 1.78 11.11
N LEU A 127 6.11 2.77 11.66
CA LEU A 127 7.38 3.24 11.09
C LEU A 127 8.42 2.11 11.04
N ALA A 128 8.55 1.31 12.09
CA ALA A 128 9.49 0.20 12.11
C ALA A 128 9.20 -0.81 10.98
N ILE A 129 7.94 -1.18 10.76
CA ILE A 129 7.54 -2.08 9.67
C ILE A 129 7.85 -1.46 8.30
N LEU A 130 7.47 -0.19 8.11
CA LEU A 130 7.68 0.55 6.86
C LEU A 130 9.16 0.68 6.49
N LEU A 131 10.04 0.89 7.47
CA LEU A 131 11.47 1.03 7.24
C LEU A 131 12.15 -0.33 7.09
N LEU A 132 11.75 -1.34 7.90
CA LEU A 132 12.28 -2.70 7.86
C LEU A 132 12.07 -3.36 6.51
N TYR A 133 10.93 -3.13 5.87
CA TYR A 133 10.60 -3.67 4.55
C TYR A 133 11.78 -3.50 3.55
N SER A 134 12.44 -2.34 3.55
CA SER A 134 13.54 -2.04 2.61
C SER A 134 14.75 -2.97 2.72
N TYR A 135 14.88 -3.69 3.83
CA TYR A 135 15.99 -4.64 4.07
C TYR A 135 15.62 -6.08 3.74
N THR A 136 14.33 -6.42 3.75
CA THR A 136 13.85 -7.82 3.75
C THR A 136 14.31 -8.62 2.55
N LYS A 137 14.35 -8.04 1.37
CA LYS A 137 14.86 -8.71 0.15
C LYS A 137 16.34 -9.13 0.22
N ARG A 138 17.10 -8.71 1.26
CA ARG A 138 18.50 -9.09 1.48
C ARG A 138 18.66 -10.40 2.24
N PHE A 139 17.59 -10.87 2.93
CA PHE A 139 17.66 -12.05 3.77
C PHE A 139 16.44 -12.97 3.70
N THR A 140 15.31 -12.54 3.08
CA THR A 140 14.12 -13.39 2.99
C THR A 140 13.33 -13.19 1.69
N TRP A 141 12.84 -14.28 1.13
CA TRP A 141 11.89 -14.30 0.02
C TRP A 141 10.49 -13.83 0.42
N ALA A 142 10.18 -13.78 1.72
CA ALA A 142 8.91 -13.28 2.26
C ALA A 142 8.80 -11.74 2.22
N SER A 143 9.74 -11.03 1.59
CA SER A 143 9.74 -9.58 1.41
C SER A 143 8.41 -9.03 0.85
N HIS A 144 7.75 -9.79 -0.02
CA HIS A 144 6.43 -9.46 -0.57
C HIS A 144 5.33 -9.38 0.49
N LEU A 145 5.34 -10.30 1.48
CA LEU A 145 4.41 -10.27 2.62
C LEU A 145 4.68 -9.08 3.54
N VAL A 146 5.95 -8.70 3.74
CA VAL A 146 6.30 -7.52 4.55
C VAL A 146 5.88 -6.22 3.85
N LEU A 147 5.96 -6.16 2.51
CA LEU A 147 5.38 -5.07 1.74
C LEU A 147 3.86 -5.02 1.92
N GLY A 148 3.20 -6.18 1.80
CA GLY A 148 1.77 -6.31 2.02
C GLY A 148 1.35 -5.85 3.42
N LEU A 149 2.10 -6.25 4.46
CA LEU A 149 1.89 -5.81 5.85
C LEU A 149 2.03 -4.28 5.98
N SER A 150 3.01 -3.70 5.30
CA SER A 150 3.20 -2.24 5.28
C SER A 150 1.98 -1.49 4.75
N LEU A 151 1.34 -2.01 3.68
CA LEU A 151 0.15 -1.39 3.10
C LEU A 151 -1.14 -1.76 3.86
N ALA A 152 -1.21 -2.92 4.51
CA ALA A 152 -2.30 -3.31 5.41
C ALA A 152 -2.48 -2.31 6.57
N GLY A 153 -1.41 -1.62 6.96
CA GLY A 153 -1.46 -0.53 7.91
C GLY A 153 -2.37 0.64 7.51
N ALA A 154 -2.71 0.80 6.22
CA ALA A 154 -3.55 1.90 5.75
C ALA A 154 -5.01 1.78 6.25
N PRO A 155 -5.78 0.71 5.96
CA PRO A 155 -7.14 0.57 6.47
C PRO A 155 -7.18 0.38 7.99
N LEU A 156 -6.21 -0.35 8.55
CA LEU A 156 -6.13 -0.57 9.99
C LEU A 156 -5.85 0.73 10.75
N GLY A 157 -4.88 1.51 10.30
CA GLY A 157 -4.55 2.81 10.89
C GLY A 157 -5.68 3.83 10.76
N ALA A 158 -6.39 3.83 9.62
CA ALA A 158 -7.55 4.71 9.43
C ALA A 158 -8.73 4.33 10.33
N TRP A 159 -8.99 3.05 10.56
CA TRP A 159 -9.96 2.58 11.56
C TRP A 159 -9.58 3.05 12.97
N ILE A 160 -8.33 2.78 13.38
CA ILE A 160 -7.81 3.21 14.69
C ILE A 160 -7.91 4.71 14.85
N ALA A 161 -7.62 5.49 13.79
CA ALA A 161 -7.72 6.94 13.79
C ALA A 161 -9.13 7.46 14.14
N VAL A 162 -10.17 6.73 13.73
CA VAL A 162 -11.57 7.10 13.97
C VAL A 162 -12.06 6.57 15.32
N ARG A 163 -11.78 5.31 15.63
CA ARG A 163 -12.37 4.61 16.79
C ARG A 163 -11.49 4.54 18.02
N GLY A 164 -10.16 4.59 17.87
CA GLY A 164 -9.23 4.38 18.96
C GLY A 164 -9.19 2.93 19.47
N ASP A 165 -9.67 1.97 18.70
CA ASP A 165 -9.66 0.54 19.02
C ASP A 165 -9.18 -0.31 17.83
N VAL A 166 -9.05 -1.62 18.05
CA VAL A 166 -8.80 -2.63 17.00
C VAL A 166 -9.95 -3.63 17.02
N ALA A 167 -10.52 -3.93 15.84
CA ALA A 167 -11.66 -4.80 15.68
C ALA A 167 -11.49 -5.78 14.50
N ALA A 168 -12.39 -6.76 14.37
CA ALA A 168 -12.33 -7.76 13.31
C ALA A 168 -12.47 -7.18 11.88
N PRO A 169 -13.34 -6.20 11.59
CA PRO A 169 -13.46 -5.66 10.23
C PRO A 169 -12.16 -5.07 9.66
N PRO A 170 -11.43 -4.17 10.36
CA PRO A 170 -10.17 -3.63 9.84
C PRO A 170 -9.06 -4.67 9.76
N LEU A 171 -9.06 -5.71 10.60
CA LEU A 171 -8.12 -6.82 10.49
C LEU A 171 -8.37 -7.66 9.24
N ALA A 172 -9.64 -7.96 8.91
CA ALA A 172 -9.99 -8.67 7.69
C ALA A 172 -9.65 -7.85 6.44
N LEU A 173 -9.98 -6.55 6.43
CA LEU A 173 -9.64 -5.65 5.33
C LEU A 173 -8.12 -5.47 5.19
N GLY A 174 -7.39 -5.28 6.29
CA GLY A 174 -5.93 -5.22 6.30
C GLY A 174 -5.28 -6.51 5.81
N GLY A 175 -5.81 -7.67 6.24
CA GLY A 175 -5.38 -8.97 5.74
C GLY A 175 -5.62 -9.13 4.24
N ALA A 176 -6.77 -8.69 3.72
CA ALA A 176 -7.05 -8.68 2.29
C ALA A 176 -6.05 -7.79 1.52
N VAL A 177 -5.74 -6.60 2.02
CA VAL A 177 -4.73 -5.70 1.43
C VAL A 177 -3.33 -6.33 1.48
N LEU A 178 -2.95 -6.97 2.58
CA LEU A 178 -1.67 -7.68 2.69
C LEU A 178 -1.53 -8.72 1.59
N LEU A 179 -2.54 -9.58 1.43
CA LEU A 179 -2.51 -10.66 0.46
C LEU A 179 -2.53 -10.15 -0.98
N TRP A 180 -3.34 -9.14 -1.26
CA TRP A 180 -3.39 -8.48 -2.55
C TRP A 180 -2.04 -7.88 -2.95
N VAL A 181 -1.43 -7.11 -2.04
CA VAL A 181 -0.14 -6.46 -2.29
C VAL A 181 0.96 -7.50 -2.47
N ALA A 182 1.02 -8.52 -1.61
CA ALA A 182 2.00 -9.58 -1.73
C ALA A 182 1.84 -10.34 -3.08
N GLY A 183 0.61 -10.64 -3.48
CA GLY A 183 0.32 -11.30 -4.73
C GLY A 183 0.78 -10.50 -5.95
N PHE A 184 0.46 -9.21 -6.00
CA PHE A 184 0.87 -8.40 -7.13
C PHE A 184 2.38 -8.08 -7.12
N ASP A 185 3.00 -7.93 -5.96
CA ASP A 185 4.44 -7.65 -5.87
C ASP A 185 5.27 -8.87 -6.31
N ILE A 186 4.78 -10.09 -6.06
CA ILE A 186 5.37 -11.32 -6.62
C ILE A 186 5.35 -11.29 -8.15
N LEU A 187 4.23 -10.88 -8.77
CA LEU A 187 4.15 -10.73 -10.23
C LEU A 187 5.12 -9.65 -10.73
N TYR A 188 5.18 -8.52 -10.03
CA TYR A 188 6.09 -7.43 -10.39
C TYR A 188 7.56 -7.83 -10.31
N ALA A 189 7.93 -8.67 -9.34
CA ALA A 189 9.28 -9.19 -9.16
C ALA A 189 9.73 -10.13 -10.30
N LEU A 190 8.82 -10.62 -11.14
CA LEU A 190 9.19 -11.42 -12.32
C LEU A 190 10.11 -10.65 -13.28
N GLN A 191 10.06 -9.33 -13.31
CA GLN A 191 10.91 -8.49 -14.16
C GLN A 191 12.39 -8.49 -13.72
N ASP A 192 12.64 -8.74 -12.43
CA ASP A 192 13.97 -8.64 -11.84
C ASP A 192 14.61 -10.03 -11.53
N VAL A 193 13.99 -11.15 -11.93
CA VAL A 193 14.43 -12.52 -11.55
C VAL A 193 15.90 -12.76 -11.82
N ASP A 194 16.38 -12.43 -13.02
CA ASP A 194 17.77 -12.67 -13.41
C ASP A 194 18.74 -11.74 -12.68
N PHE A 195 18.31 -10.51 -12.43
CA PHE A 195 19.09 -9.57 -11.65
C PHE A 195 19.15 -10.01 -10.18
N ASP A 196 18.02 -10.33 -9.56
CA ASP A 196 17.93 -10.78 -8.18
C ASP A 196 18.81 -11.99 -7.91
N ARG A 197 18.76 -13.00 -8.81
CA ARG A 197 19.63 -14.19 -8.73
C ARG A 197 21.12 -13.85 -8.78
N ARG A 198 21.53 -12.99 -9.71
CA ARG A 198 22.94 -12.58 -9.84
C ARG A 198 23.41 -11.71 -8.68
N ALA A 199 22.53 -10.86 -8.14
CA ALA A 199 22.83 -9.96 -7.04
C ALA A 199 22.69 -10.62 -5.65
N GLY A 200 22.28 -11.89 -5.57
CA GLY A 200 22.05 -12.59 -4.31
C GLY A 200 20.88 -12.02 -3.51
N LEU A 201 19.89 -11.43 -4.18
CA LEU A 201 18.68 -10.91 -3.55
C LEU A 201 17.59 -12.00 -3.51
N PHE A 202 16.76 -11.90 -2.48
CA PHE A 202 15.70 -12.88 -2.23
C PHE A 202 14.36 -12.34 -2.72
N SER A 203 13.74 -13.08 -3.63
CA SER A 203 12.34 -12.90 -4.03
C SER A 203 11.70 -14.26 -4.30
N VAL A 204 10.38 -14.34 -4.27
CA VAL A 204 9.65 -15.60 -4.57
C VAL A 204 10.04 -16.13 -5.94
N PRO A 205 10.02 -15.34 -7.05
CA PRO A 205 10.38 -15.86 -8.37
C PRO A 205 11.86 -16.20 -8.49
N ALA A 206 12.77 -15.50 -7.82
CA ALA A 206 14.21 -15.86 -7.83
C ALA A 206 14.46 -17.18 -7.11
N ARG A 207 13.75 -17.46 -6.00
CA ARG A 207 13.93 -18.65 -5.17
C ARG A 207 13.22 -19.88 -5.69
N PHE A 208 11.95 -19.74 -6.13
CA PHE A 208 11.07 -20.87 -6.46
C PHE A 208 10.75 -20.98 -7.95
N GLY A 209 11.19 -20.03 -8.76
CA GLY A 209 10.93 -19.97 -10.20
C GLY A 209 9.58 -19.35 -10.58
N VAL A 210 9.43 -19.08 -11.88
CA VAL A 210 8.26 -18.38 -12.43
C VAL A 210 6.94 -19.13 -12.21
N PRO A 211 6.83 -20.46 -12.46
CA PRO A 211 5.55 -21.16 -12.27
C PRO A 211 5.06 -21.12 -10.83
N ALA A 212 5.96 -21.35 -9.86
CA ALA A 212 5.62 -21.28 -8.43
C ALA A 212 5.21 -19.86 -8.01
N ALA A 213 5.88 -18.84 -8.54
CA ALA A 213 5.54 -17.43 -8.28
C ALA A 213 4.13 -17.09 -8.79
N LEU A 214 3.77 -17.52 -10.00
CA LEU A 214 2.42 -17.32 -10.55
C LEU A 214 1.35 -18.06 -9.73
N GLY A 215 1.62 -19.31 -9.35
CA GLY A 215 0.69 -20.10 -8.51
C GLY A 215 0.49 -19.49 -7.13
N LEU A 216 1.59 -19.05 -6.47
CA LEU A 216 1.50 -18.40 -5.14
C LEU A 216 0.76 -17.06 -5.22
N SER A 217 1.05 -16.24 -6.24
CA SER A 217 0.32 -15.00 -6.45
C SER A 217 -1.19 -15.24 -6.62
N ALA A 218 -1.58 -16.24 -7.43
CA ALA A 218 -2.99 -16.59 -7.61
C ALA A 218 -3.64 -17.05 -6.30
N LEU A 219 -2.94 -17.85 -5.50
CA LEU A 219 -3.41 -18.29 -4.18
C LEU A 219 -3.62 -17.10 -3.22
N LEU A 220 -2.67 -16.18 -3.16
CA LEU A 220 -2.78 -14.98 -2.32
C LEU A 220 -3.95 -14.10 -2.74
N HIS A 221 -4.17 -13.91 -4.04
CA HIS A 221 -5.31 -13.17 -4.56
C HIS A 221 -6.64 -13.88 -4.31
N ALA A 222 -6.70 -15.20 -4.41
CA ALA A 222 -7.89 -15.98 -4.04
C ALA A 222 -8.21 -15.82 -2.53
N ALA A 223 -7.19 -15.91 -1.68
CA ALA A 223 -7.36 -15.71 -0.23
C ALA A 223 -7.80 -14.26 0.11
N MET A 224 -7.28 -13.26 -0.61
CA MET A 224 -7.76 -11.88 -0.52
C MET A 224 -9.28 -11.81 -0.82
N LEU A 225 -9.74 -12.42 -1.91
CA LEU A 225 -11.16 -12.41 -2.28
C LEU A 225 -12.04 -13.10 -1.22
N VAL A 226 -11.54 -14.15 -0.57
CA VAL A 226 -12.22 -14.81 0.55
C VAL A 226 -12.34 -13.86 1.75
N LEU A 227 -11.27 -13.16 2.13
CA LEU A 227 -11.33 -12.18 3.23
C LEU A 227 -12.28 -11.02 2.91
N LEU A 228 -12.30 -10.53 1.67
CA LEU A 228 -13.25 -9.51 1.25
C LEU A 228 -14.70 -10.04 1.27
N ALA A 229 -14.94 -11.29 0.87
CA ALA A 229 -16.26 -11.89 0.96
C ALA A 229 -16.72 -12.11 2.42
N TRP A 230 -15.77 -12.30 3.33
CA TRP A 230 -16.05 -12.44 4.75
C TRP A 230 -16.30 -11.12 5.48
N LEU A 231 -15.73 -10.01 4.99
CA LEU A 231 -15.82 -8.69 5.61
C LEU A 231 -17.25 -8.23 5.94
N PRO A 232 -18.29 -8.43 5.07
CA PRO A 232 -19.65 -8.03 5.40
C PRO A 232 -20.23 -8.73 6.65
N SER A 233 -19.85 -9.99 6.92
CA SER A 233 -20.30 -10.71 8.11
C SER A 233 -19.67 -10.24 9.42
N LEU A 234 -18.55 -9.55 9.33
CA LEU A 234 -17.86 -8.95 10.47
C LEU A 234 -18.28 -7.50 10.72
N TYR A 235 -18.87 -6.85 9.71
CA TYR A 235 -19.24 -5.45 9.78
C TYR A 235 -20.64 -5.29 10.35
N HIS A 236 -20.71 -4.74 11.55
CA HIS A 236 -21.94 -4.31 12.21
C HIS A 236 -21.88 -2.81 12.39
N PRO A 237 -22.62 -2.00 11.61
CA PRO A 237 -22.65 -0.57 11.80
C PRO A 237 -23.08 -0.29 13.25
N ALA A 238 -22.36 0.61 13.92
CA ALA A 238 -22.71 1.02 15.26
C ALA A 238 -24.16 1.53 15.25
N SER A 239 -25.02 0.93 16.06
CA SER A 239 -26.41 1.36 16.25
C SER A 239 -26.36 2.79 16.82
N GLY A 240 -26.61 3.80 16.01
CA GLY A 240 -26.86 5.16 16.49
C GLY A 240 -28.11 5.19 17.34
N PRO A 241 -28.30 6.20 18.24
CA PRO A 241 -29.55 6.39 18.99
C PRO A 241 -30.66 6.64 17.97
N GLY A 242 -31.43 5.60 17.62
CA GLY A 242 -32.50 5.61 16.63
C GLY A 242 -32.55 4.36 15.72
N ALA A 243 -31.49 3.57 15.65
CA ALA A 243 -31.43 2.34 14.83
C ALA A 243 -31.82 1.07 15.62
N ALA A 244 -32.65 1.20 16.64
CA ALA A 244 -33.18 0.05 17.36
C ALA A 244 -34.25 -0.64 16.50
N GLY A 245 -33.93 -1.78 15.89
CA GLY A 245 -34.98 -2.72 15.54
C GLY A 245 -35.02 -3.34 14.15
N LEU A 246 -34.16 -2.99 13.23
CA LEU A 246 -33.96 -3.82 12.01
C LEU A 246 -32.49 -4.17 11.96
N GLY A 247 -32.16 -5.46 11.99
CA GLY A 247 -30.79 -5.95 11.82
C GLY A 247 -30.18 -5.22 10.63
N ALA A 248 -29.30 -4.26 10.90
CA ALA A 248 -28.67 -3.48 9.84
C ALA A 248 -27.99 -4.47 8.89
N PRO A 249 -28.37 -4.54 7.62
CA PRO A 249 -27.72 -5.41 6.68
C PRO A 249 -26.23 -5.03 6.70
N GLY A 250 -25.37 -6.05 6.81
CA GLY A 250 -23.96 -5.87 6.48
C GLY A 250 -23.85 -5.14 5.14
N LEU A 251 -22.67 -4.85 4.69
CA LEU A 251 -22.45 -4.14 3.42
C LEU A 251 -23.34 -4.73 2.32
N GLY A 252 -24.29 -3.92 1.82
CA GLY A 252 -25.36 -4.35 0.93
C GLY A 252 -24.91 -4.73 -0.50
N ALA A 253 -25.86 -4.79 -1.44
CA ALA A 253 -25.62 -5.22 -2.83
C ALA A 253 -24.49 -4.42 -3.52
N ALA A 254 -24.35 -3.15 -3.25
CA ALA A 254 -23.29 -2.31 -3.82
C ALA A 254 -21.89 -2.85 -3.49
N TYR A 255 -21.66 -3.34 -2.27
CA TYR A 255 -20.37 -3.95 -1.90
C TYR A 255 -20.07 -5.21 -2.73
N TRP A 256 -21.08 -6.05 -2.95
CA TRP A 256 -20.92 -7.29 -3.75
C TRP A 256 -20.63 -7.00 -5.22
N VAL A 257 -21.16 -5.89 -5.78
CA VAL A 257 -20.75 -5.38 -7.09
C VAL A 257 -19.27 -4.98 -7.07
N GLY A 258 -18.81 -4.34 -5.99
CA GLY A 258 -17.40 -4.05 -5.77
C GLY A 258 -16.53 -5.29 -5.73
N TRP A 259 -16.95 -6.30 -4.98
CA TRP A 259 -16.26 -7.58 -4.87
C TRP A 259 -16.18 -8.32 -6.22
N ALA A 260 -17.28 -8.37 -6.97
CA ALA A 260 -17.30 -8.98 -8.30
C ALA A 260 -16.36 -8.28 -9.28
N GLY A 261 -16.26 -6.95 -9.22
CA GLY A 261 -15.28 -6.19 -9.99
C GLY A 261 -13.84 -6.53 -9.62
N CYS A 262 -13.54 -6.74 -8.32
CA CYS A 262 -12.22 -7.21 -7.88
C CYS A 262 -11.91 -8.60 -8.44
N LEU A 263 -12.87 -9.54 -8.40
CA LEU A 263 -12.72 -10.87 -9.00
C LEU A 263 -12.40 -10.77 -10.50
N ALA A 264 -13.12 -9.94 -11.25
CA ALA A 264 -12.92 -9.75 -12.67
C ALA A 264 -11.51 -9.16 -12.97
N LEU A 265 -11.10 -8.12 -12.23
CA LEU A 265 -9.79 -7.47 -12.41
C LEU A 265 -8.63 -8.40 -12.06
N ILE A 266 -8.72 -9.16 -10.97
CA ILE A 266 -7.72 -10.16 -10.59
C ILE A 266 -7.64 -11.29 -11.63
N SER A 267 -8.80 -11.79 -12.09
CA SER A 267 -8.83 -12.81 -13.17
C SER A 267 -8.18 -12.30 -14.44
N TYR A 268 -8.45 -11.05 -14.82
CA TYR A 268 -7.79 -10.39 -15.95
C TYR A 268 -6.27 -10.30 -15.76
N GLN A 269 -5.78 -9.88 -14.58
CA GLN A 269 -4.34 -9.81 -14.30
C GLN A 269 -3.65 -11.17 -14.52
N HIS A 270 -4.22 -12.25 -13.99
CA HIS A 270 -3.65 -13.58 -14.15
C HIS A 270 -3.78 -14.15 -15.57
N ALA A 271 -4.78 -13.72 -16.35
CA ALA A 271 -4.93 -14.12 -17.75
C ALA A 271 -3.89 -13.44 -18.67
N VAL A 272 -3.49 -12.21 -18.34
CA VAL A 272 -2.53 -11.42 -19.13
C VAL A 272 -1.09 -11.77 -18.83
N VAL A 273 -0.77 -12.16 -17.59
CA VAL A 273 0.60 -12.53 -17.17
C VAL A 273 0.83 -14.02 -17.45
N ARG A 274 1.64 -14.32 -18.45
CA ARG A 274 1.97 -15.71 -18.86
C ARG A 274 3.46 -15.99 -18.73
N PRO A 275 3.87 -17.25 -18.45
CA PRO A 275 5.25 -17.64 -18.54
C PRO A 275 5.77 -17.35 -19.95
N GLY A 276 6.77 -16.49 -20.09
CA GLY A 276 7.39 -16.15 -21.39
C GLY A 276 6.93 -14.84 -22.04
N ASP A 277 5.83 -14.21 -21.60
CA ASP A 277 5.43 -12.87 -22.05
C ASP A 277 5.18 -11.93 -20.85
N LEU A 278 6.21 -11.18 -20.51
CA LEU A 278 6.18 -10.18 -19.44
C LEU A 278 6.05 -8.74 -19.97
N THR A 279 5.89 -8.56 -21.28
CA THR A 279 5.89 -7.23 -21.93
C THR A 279 4.70 -6.36 -21.53
N ARG A 280 3.61 -6.96 -21.08
CA ARG A 280 2.38 -6.28 -20.67
C ARG A 280 2.30 -5.97 -19.17
N LEU A 281 3.33 -6.36 -18.38
CA LEU A 281 3.33 -6.21 -16.92
C LEU A 281 3.25 -4.75 -16.46
N ASP A 282 3.96 -3.82 -17.10
CA ASP A 282 4.07 -2.45 -16.58
C ASP A 282 2.77 -1.63 -16.73
N GLY A 283 2.16 -1.61 -17.90
CA GLY A 283 1.01 -0.73 -18.17
C GLY A 283 -0.31 -1.27 -17.61
N ALA A 284 -0.67 -2.52 -17.95
CA ALA A 284 -1.93 -3.12 -17.53
C ALA A 284 -1.96 -3.38 -16.02
N PHE A 285 -0.80 -3.66 -15.42
CA PHE A 285 -0.64 -4.02 -14.02
C PHE A 285 -0.91 -2.81 -13.08
N PHE A 286 -0.29 -1.67 -13.31
CA PHE A 286 -0.53 -0.47 -12.50
C PHE A 286 -1.97 0.03 -12.64
N GLN A 287 -2.51 0.01 -13.87
CA GLN A 287 -3.88 0.44 -14.14
C GLN A 287 -4.91 -0.49 -13.48
N ALA A 288 -4.73 -1.82 -13.58
CA ALA A 288 -5.68 -2.78 -13.00
C ALA A 288 -5.69 -2.71 -11.46
N ASN A 289 -4.53 -2.58 -10.81
CA ASN A 289 -4.46 -2.45 -9.35
C ASN A 289 -5.04 -1.11 -8.85
N GLY A 290 -4.78 -0.01 -9.56
CA GLY A 290 -5.39 1.28 -9.26
C GLY A 290 -6.91 1.26 -9.43
N ALA A 291 -7.38 0.67 -10.54
CA ALA A 291 -8.80 0.49 -10.80
C ALA A 291 -9.48 -0.37 -9.72
N LEU A 292 -8.84 -1.47 -9.29
CA LEU A 292 -9.34 -2.33 -8.22
C LEU A 292 -9.53 -1.56 -6.91
N ALA A 293 -8.51 -0.81 -6.50
CA ALA A 293 -8.56 -0.05 -5.25
C ALA A 293 -9.69 1.01 -5.27
N VAL A 294 -9.79 1.78 -6.35
CA VAL A 294 -10.82 2.83 -6.50
C VAL A 294 -12.21 2.21 -6.65
N TRP A 295 -12.36 1.14 -7.41
CA TRP A 295 -13.62 0.44 -7.62
C TRP A 295 -14.18 -0.13 -6.32
N LEU A 296 -13.37 -0.87 -5.55
CA LEU A 296 -13.80 -1.45 -4.29
C LEU A 296 -14.14 -0.37 -3.26
N PHE A 297 -13.34 0.69 -3.19
CA PHE A 297 -13.64 1.85 -2.35
C PHE A 297 -14.97 2.50 -2.73
N GLY A 298 -15.18 2.79 -4.01
CA GLY A 298 -16.42 3.41 -4.49
C GLY A 298 -17.66 2.58 -4.14
N ALA A 299 -17.59 1.27 -4.39
CA ALA A 299 -18.67 0.35 -4.03
C ALA A 299 -18.93 0.27 -2.53
N THR A 300 -17.85 0.26 -1.71
CA THR A 300 -17.97 0.26 -0.25
C THR A 300 -18.53 1.59 0.25
N ALA A 301 -18.10 2.71 -0.31
CA ALA A 301 -18.62 4.03 0.03
C ALA A 301 -20.14 4.12 -0.27
N VAL A 302 -20.57 3.63 -1.44
CA VAL A 302 -22.01 3.57 -1.79
C VAL A 302 -22.75 2.71 -0.77
N ALA A 303 -22.23 1.53 -0.43
CA ALA A 303 -22.85 0.62 0.52
C ALA A 303 -23.03 1.21 1.93
N ILE A 304 -22.14 2.12 2.35
CA ILE A 304 -22.17 2.73 3.68
C ILE A 304 -22.96 4.03 3.69
N LEU A 305 -22.83 4.86 2.64
CA LEU A 305 -23.42 6.20 2.59
C LEU A 305 -24.85 6.22 2.04
N TRP A 306 -25.23 5.19 1.28
CA TRP A 306 -26.58 5.00 0.69
C TRP A 306 -27.00 3.53 0.80
N PRO A 307 -27.23 3.02 2.03
CA PRO A 307 -27.57 1.63 2.32
C PRO A 307 -28.93 1.20 1.77
#